data_1981cdbea1412886f1dc107986acb49f
#
_entry.id   1981cdbea1412886f1dc107986acb49f
#
_cell.length_a   1.000
_cell.length_b   1.000
_cell.length_c   1.000
_cell.angle_alpha   90.00
_cell.angle_beta   90.00
_cell.angle_gamma   90.00
#
_symmetry.space_group_name_H-M   'P 1'
#
loop_
_entity.id
_entity.type
_entity.pdbx_description
1 polymer ?
#
loop_
_entity_poly.entity_id
_entity_poly.type
_entity_poly.pdbx_seq_one_letter_code
_entity_poly.pdbx_strand_id
1 'polypeptide(L)'
;MAAPISEKMGITTPKDSIDRLPEDPEKVENTETTTDEEVIVPPVNNGETQQRWNESTTNLFRFFSTIYAFILMGMTDGAIGALLPYIERYYSISYTVVSLVFLSPFIGYLLAALLNNLIHHYFGQVGIAVLGPLCRLVGILPLVFHPPYPALPVVLLFTGFGNGIEDSAWNAWVGNMHNANELLGFLHGAYGLGATIGPLIATAMVTKGNLDWWYFYYVMLGLDAVALVLLTGAFWRATAKVYREQFLDATGGKRTTTRTVLKNPITWLLALFLLGYVGAEVSLGGWIVTFMLKVRHVEEFWAGLSVTFFWLGLTVGRVVLGFVTGKMGEKLAISIYLLLSVAMQILYWLVPNFAASVTFATFLGFFLGPLFPAAIVAATKLLPSDYHVSAIGFAAAFGGGGAALFPFAVGAIAQSKGVEVLQPFCLAMLIFILLMWWMLPGGHSRGGLERARENGEKVGDGFRRVGRRVLARSKGAEA
;
A
#
# COMPACT_ATOMS: atom_id res chain seq x y z
N MET A 1 27.53 44.83 -55.86
CA MET A 1 27.70 46.11 -55.19
C MET A 1 27.89 45.84 -53.72
N ALA A 2 29.09 45.80 -53.39
CA ALA A 2 29.89 46.72 -52.54
C ALA A 2 29.65 46.47 -51.01
N ALA A 3 30.64 45.83 -50.48
CA ALA A 3 31.10 46.01 -49.09
C ALA A 3 31.64 47.44 -48.90
N PRO A 4 32.33 47.86 -47.82
CA PRO A 4 32.81 47.23 -46.57
C PRO A 4 32.97 48.19 -45.36
N ILE A 5 33.84 47.78 -44.39
CA ILE A 5 34.73 48.57 -43.48
C ILE A 5 34.14 48.81 -42.06
N SER A 6 34.81 48.67 -40.99
CA SER A 6 36.10 48.21 -40.41
C SER A 6 36.21 48.75 -38.97
N GLU A 7 36.91 47.98 -38.14
CA GLU A 7 37.93 48.40 -37.13
C GLU A 7 37.48 49.17 -35.88
N LYS A 8 37.95 48.91 -34.67
CA LYS A 8 39.29 48.68 -34.06
C LYS A 8 39.16 48.24 -32.62
N MET A 9 39.88 47.26 -32.21
CA MET A 9 41.04 47.17 -31.32
C MET A 9 40.99 47.86 -29.94
N GLY A 10 41.30 47.03 -28.91
CA GLY A 10 41.70 47.48 -27.58
C GLY A 10 42.16 46.32 -26.71
N ILE A 11 43.45 45.90 -26.89
CA ILE A 11 44.17 44.93 -26.05
C ILE A 11 44.72 45.67 -24.81
N THR A 12 44.56 45.06 -23.59
CA THR A 12 45.58 45.20 -22.53
C THR A 12 45.47 44.01 -21.56
N THR A 13 46.52 43.19 -21.53
CA THR A 13 47.00 42.41 -20.38
C THR A 13 47.93 43.25 -19.53
N PRO A 14 48.09 42.98 -18.22
CA PRO A 14 49.31 42.39 -17.68
C PRO A 14 49.07 41.36 -16.56
N LYS A 15 49.82 40.30 -16.61
CA LYS A 15 51.07 39.87 -15.93
C LYS A 15 51.06 39.76 -14.40
N ASP A 16 51.31 38.51 -14.00
CA ASP A 16 52.19 38.00 -12.92
C ASP A 16 51.94 38.37 -11.45
N SER A 17 51.61 37.34 -10.67
CA SER A 17 52.46 36.99 -9.51
C SER A 17 52.22 35.53 -9.06
N ILE A 18 53.27 34.76 -9.19
CA ILE A 18 53.59 33.50 -8.55
C ILE A 18 53.80 33.77 -7.06
N ASP A 19 53.21 32.99 -6.14
CA ASP A 19 53.96 32.44 -5.01
C ASP A 19 53.16 31.37 -4.20
N ARG A 20 53.83 30.21 -4.09
CA ARG A 20 54.00 29.30 -2.93
C ARG A 20 52.84 28.41 -2.47
N LEU A 21 53.01 27.13 -2.82
CA LEU A 21 52.66 25.97 -1.99
C LEU A 21 53.45 25.96 -0.66
N PRO A 22 52.93 25.32 0.39
CA PRO A 22 53.68 24.23 0.97
C PRO A 22 52.89 22.89 1.02
N GLU A 23 53.62 21.85 0.71
CA GLU A 23 53.40 20.47 1.02
C GLU A 23 53.37 20.25 2.53
N ASP A 24 52.46 19.41 3.04
CA ASP A 24 52.86 18.39 4.01
C ASP A 24 51.78 17.26 4.03
N PRO A 25 52.22 15.99 3.98
CA PRO A 25 51.32 14.82 4.02
C PRO A 25 51.20 14.29 5.44
N GLU A 26 50.21 13.49 5.68
CA GLU A 26 49.90 12.62 6.82
C GLU A 26 48.73 13.07 7.66
N LYS A 27 47.58 12.43 7.36
CA LYS A 27 46.83 11.62 8.34
C LYS A 27 45.70 10.87 7.63
N VAL A 28 45.99 9.62 7.28
CA VAL A 28 44.98 8.61 6.99
C VAL A 28 44.37 8.19 8.32
N GLU A 29 43.21 8.69 8.62
CA GLU A 29 42.40 8.20 9.74
C GLU A 29 41.39 7.21 9.18
N ASN A 30 41.62 5.93 9.49
CA ASN A 30 40.73 4.83 9.21
C ASN A 30 39.36 5.10 9.83
N THR A 31 38.37 5.38 9.02
CA THR A 31 36.97 5.35 9.46
C THR A 31 36.36 4.05 8.94
N GLU A 32 36.05 3.17 9.88
CA GLU A 32 35.30 1.93 9.69
C GLU A 32 34.03 2.22 8.90
N THR A 33 33.91 1.64 7.73
CA THR A 33 32.70 1.60 6.92
C THR A 33 31.69 0.65 7.59
N THR A 34 30.84 1.18 8.42
CA THR A 34 29.55 0.54 8.72
C THR A 34 28.68 0.63 7.46
N THR A 35 28.46 -0.50 6.83
CA THR A 35 27.53 -0.67 5.72
C THR A 35 26.09 -0.53 6.24
N ASP A 36 25.59 0.71 6.30
CA ASP A 36 24.16 0.96 6.41
C ASP A 36 23.53 0.64 5.04
N GLU A 37 22.80 -0.47 4.94
CA GLU A 37 22.00 -0.81 3.78
C GLU A 37 20.89 0.24 3.57
N GLU A 38 21.15 1.20 2.69
CA GLU A 38 20.17 2.21 2.28
C GLU A 38 19.13 1.61 1.33
N VAL A 39 17.88 1.63 1.73
CA VAL A 39 16.74 1.38 0.84
C VAL A 39 16.68 2.51 -0.19
N ILE A 40 17.14 2.24 -1.40
CA ILE A 40 17.19 3.22 -2.49
C ILE A 40 15.85 3.24 -3.22
N VAL A 41 15.06 4.29 -3.03
CA VAL A 41 13.88 4.59 -3.84
C VAL A 41 14.29 5.59 -4.93
N PRO A 42 13.90 5.38 -6.21
CA PRO A 42 14.34 6.26 -7.29
C PRO A 42 13.86 7.70 -7.10
N PRO A 43 14.69 8.71 -7.43
CA PRO A 43 14.38 10.11 -7.22
C PRO A 43 13.28 10.63 -8.16
N VAL A 44 12.48 11.56 -7.65
CA VAL A 44 11.55 12.36 -8.46
C VAL A 44 12.37 13.36 -9.28
N ASN A 45 12.27 13.27 -10.60
CA ASN A 45 13.04 14.07 -11.55
C ASN A 45 12.56 15.53 -11.55
N ASN A 46 13.47 16.47 -11.22
CA ASN A 46 13.25 17.90 -11.39
C ASN A 46 13.85 18.34 -12.74
N GLY A 47 13.02 18.34 -13.80
CA GLY A 47 13.37 19.03 -15.03
C GLY A 47 13.32 18.25 -16.35
N GLU A 48 13.13 16.93 -16.35
CA GLU A 48 12.84 16.18 -17.57
C GLU A 48 11.33 16.06 -17.79
N THR A 49 10.89 16.08 -19.04
CA THR A 49 9.49 15.84 -19.42
C THR A 49 9.06 14.45 -18.95
N GLN A 50 8.25 14.41 -17.88
CA GLN A 50 7.73 13.15 -17.34
C GLN A 50 7.05 12.35 -18.45
N GLN A 51 7.37 11.06 -18.57
CA GLN A 51 6.78 10.16 -19.55
C GLN A 51 5.26 10.09 -19.35
N ARG A 52 4.51 10.08 -20.45
CA ARG A 52 3.06 9.85 -20.41
C ARG A 52 2.76 8.37 -20.65
N TRP A 53 1.76 7.86 -19.95
CA TRP A 53 1.33 6.46 -20.09
C TRP A 53 0.93 6.09 -21.52
N ASN A 54 0.41 7.05 -22.30
CA ASN A 54 -0.05 6.90 -23.68
C ASN A 54 0.90 7.51 -24.73
N GLU A 55 2.11 7.89 -24.36
CA GLU A 55 3.09 8.53 -25.26
C GLU A 55 3.58 7.59 -26.36
N SER A 56 3.64 6.30 -26.06
CA SER A 56 4.01 5.25 -27.00
C SER A 56 3.18 3.99 -26.80
N THR A 57 3.05 3.18 -27.85
CA THR A 57 2.41 1.85 -27.77
C THR A 57 3.08 0.98 -26.70
N THR A 58 4.40 1.12 -26.53
CA THR A 58 5.15 0.40 -25.48
C THR A 58 4.71 0.84 -24.07
N ASN A 59 4.59 2.13 -23.79
CA ASN A 59 4.14 2.62 -22.49
C ASN A 59 2.68 2.25 -22.22
N LEU A 60 1.84 2.32 -23.25
CA LEU A 60 0.45 1.87 -23.16
C LEU A 60 0.37 0.37 -22.78
N PHE A 61 1.15 -0.47 -23.47
CA PHE A 61 1.19 -1.92 -23.19
C PHE A 61 1.76 -2.20 -21.78
N ARG A 62 2.80 -1.50 -21.36
CA ARG A 62 3.34 -1.58 -20.00
C ARG A 62 2.29 -1.23 -18.96
N PHE A 63 1.59 -0.10 -19.14
CA PHE A 63 0.59 0.36 -18.19
C PHE A 63 -0.55 -0.66 -18.03
N PHE A 64 -1.13 -1.15 -19.13
CA PHE A 64 -2.20 -2.16 -19.03
C PHE A 64 -1.71 -3.50 -18.49
N SER A 65 -0.46 -3.88 -18.74
CA SER A 65 0.13 -5.09 -18.13
C SER A 65 0.28 -4.95 -16.61
N THR A 66 0.64 -3.77 -16.12
CA THR A 66 0.71 -3.52 -14.66
C THR A 66 -0.68 -3.46 -14.03
N ILE A 67 -1.68 -2.87 -14.70
CA ILE A 67 -3.09 -2.91 -14.28
C ILE A 67 -3.56 -4.36 -14.14
N TYR A 68 -3.27 -5.21 -15.13
CA TYR A 68 -3.61 -6.64 -15.08
C TYR A 68 -2.96 -7.35 -13.90
N ALA A 69 -1.67 -7.11 -13.64
CA ALA A 69 -0.97 -7.67 -12.49
C ALA A 69 -1.64 -7.28 -11.15
N PHE A 70 -2.06 -6.02 -11.00
CA PHE A 70 -2.75 -5.55 -9.80
C PHE A 70 -4.13 -6.17 -9.62
N ILE A 71 -4.86 -6.45 -10.72
CA ILE A 71 -6.10 -7.22 -10.64
C ILE A 71 -5.83 -8.61 -10.05
N LEU A 72 -4.78 -9.32 -10.52
CA LEU A 72 -4.44 -10.65 -10.03
C LEU A 72 -4.00 -10.65 -8.56
N MET A 73 -3.22 -9.65 -8.15
CA MET A 73 -2.85 -9.46 -6.74
C MET A 73 -4.11 -9.30 -5.87
N GLY A 74 -5.03 -8.43 -6.28
CA GLY A 74 -6.29 -8.24 -5.59
C GLY A 74 -7.14 -9.52 -5.55
N MET A 75 -7.23 -10.27 -6.66
CA MET A 75 -7.97 -11.54 -6.70
C MET A 75 -7.42 -12.55 -5.70
N THR A 76 -6.10 -12.69 -5.63
CA THR A 76 -5.44 -13.61 -4.70
C THR A 76 -5.72 -13.23 -3.25
N ASP A 77 -5.49 -11.96 -2.90
CA ASP A 77 -5.62 -11.48 -1.53
C ASP A 77 -7.08 -11.49 -1.06
N GLY A 78 -8.01 -11.05 -1.92
CA GLY A 78 -9.44 -11.04 -1.60
C GLY A 78 -10.04 -12.42 -1.46
N ALA A 79 -9.61 -13.41 -2.25
CA ALA A 79 -10.14 -14.77 -2.22
C ALA A 79 -9.78 -15.55 -0.95
N ILE A 80 -8.68 -15.22 -0.26
CA ILE A 80 -8.25 -15.91 0.96
C ILE A 80 -9.38 -15.93 2.00
N GLY A 81 -10.06 -14.81 2.24
CA GLY A 81 -11.15 -14.73 3.20
C GLY A 81 -12.36 -15.61 2.83
N ALA A 82 -12.66 -15.71 1.53
CA ALA A 82 -13.74 -16.57 1.03
C ALA A 82 -13.40 -18.08 1.15
N LEU A 83 -12.13 -18.43 0.95
CA LEU A 83 -11.66 -19.82 0.98
C LEU A 83 -11.28 -20.31 2.39
N LEU A 84 -11.03 -19.40 3.33
CA LEU A 84 -10.52 -19.70 4.68
C LEU A 84 -11.31 -20.78 5.41
N PRO A 85 -12.68 -20.74 5.49
CA PRO A 85 -13.47 -21.76 6.20
C PRO A 85 -13.42 -23.12 5.51
N TYR A 86 -13.18 -23.16 4.20
CA TYR A 86 -13.08 -24.42 3.45
C TYR A 86 -11.71 -25.05 3.62
N ILE A 87 -10.64 -24.26 3.68
CA ILE A 87 -9.26 -24.70 4.01
C ILE A 87 -9.24 -25.23 5.45
N GLU A 88 -9.81 -24.51 6.42
CA GLU A 88 -9.93 -24.92 7.81
C GLU A 88 -10.63 -26.28 7.93
N ARG A 89 -11.77 -26.43 7.26
CA ARG A 89 -12.57 -27.67 7.27
C ARG A 89 -11.85 -28.85 6.62
N TYR A 90 -11.23 -28.61 5.45
CA TYR A 90 -10.52 -29.65 4.68
C TYR A 90 -9.37 -30.28 5.46
N TYR A 91 -8.53 -29.43 6.09
CA TYR A 91 -7.40 -29.89 6.87
C TYR A 91 -7.74 -30.21 8.33
N SER A 92 -8.95 -29.94 8.78
CA SER A 92 -9.41 -30.11 10.18
C SER A 92 -8.47 -29.43 11.17
N ILE A 93 -8.06 -28.19 10.89
CA ILE A 93 -7.10 -27.39 11.67
C ILE A 93 -7.78 -26.29 12.48
N SER A 94 -7.06 -25.75 13.47
CA SER A 94 -7.55 -24.67 14.31
C SER A 94 -7.51 -23.31 13.61
N TYR A 95 -8.30 -22.34 14.11
CA TYR A 95 -8.27 -20.95 13.61
C TYR A 95 -6.89 -20.31 13.69
N THR A 96 -6.15 -20.58 14.77
CA THR A 96 -4.76 -20.09 14.90
C THR A 96 -3.87 -20.65 13.79
N VAL A 97 -4.01 -21.93 13.47
CA VAL A 97 -3.17 -22.58 12.45
C VAL A 97 -3.57 -22.06 11.07
N VAL A 98 -4.87 -22.05 10.72
CA VAL A 98 -5.29 -21.58 9.39
C VAL A 98 -4.93 -20.11 9.16
N SER A 99 -4.91 -19.28 10.20
CA SER A 99 -4.56 -17.86 10.06
C SER A 99 -3.09 -17.57 9.73
N LEU A 100 -2.21 -18.59 9.76
CA LEU A 100 -0.83 -18.49 9.24
C LEU A 100 -0.78 -18.11 7.75
N VAL A 101 -1.87 -18.36 7.01
CA VAL A 101 -1.98 -17.94 5.59
C VAL A 101 -1.90 -16.41 5.41
N PHE A 102 -2.22 -15.63 6.44
CA PHE A 102 -2.05 -14.17 6.40
C PHE A 102 -0.63 -13.74 6.75
N LEU A 103 0.05 -14.49 7.62
CA LEU A 103 1.37 -14.12 8.11
C LEU A 103 2.48 -14.46 7.12
N SER A 104 2.37 -15.59 6.42
CA SER A 104 3.41 -16.07 5.52
C SER A 104 3.66 -15.19 4.29
N PRO A 105 2.63 -14.66 3.58
CA PRO A 105 2.86 -13.71 2.48
C PRO A 105 3.61 -12.45 2.92
N PHE A 106 3.37 -11.97 4.15
CA PHE A 106 4.06 -10.81 4.69
C PHE A 106 5.56 -11.01 4.80
N ILE A 107 6.01 -12.21 5.19
CA ILE A 107 7.45 -12.54 5.21
C ILE A 107 8.01 -12.41 3.78
N GLY A 108 7.27 -12.87 2.78
CA GLY A 108 7.61 -12.70 1.37
C GLY A 108 7.72 -11.23 0.96
N TYR A 109 6.73 -10.41 1.33
CA TYR A 109 6.75 -8.97 1.10
C TYR A 109 7.96 -8.28 1.76
N LEU A 110 8.30 -8.67 2.97
CA LEU A 110 9.44 -8.12 3.69
C LEU A 110 10.76 -8.44 2.97
N LEU A 111 10.93 -9.69 2.53
CA LEU A 111 12.07 -10.11 1.72
C LEU A 111 12.10 -9.35 0.37
N ALA A 112 10.95 -9.14 -0.25
CA ALA A 112 10.84 -8.35 -1.47
C ALA A 112 11.31 -6.91 -1.26
N ALA A 113 10.89 -6.27 -0.17
CA ALA A 113 11.30 -4.91 0.17
C ALA A 113 12.82 -4.78 0.32
N LEU A 114 13.47 -5.76 0.93
CA LEU A 114 14.93 -5.80 1.10
C LEU A 114 15.68 -6.06 -0.23
N LEU A 115 15.13 -6.91 -1.10
CA LEU A 115 15.81 -7.37 -2.31
C LEU A 115 15.45 -6.57 -3.57
N ASN A 116 14.37 -5.78 -3.55
CA ASN A 116 13.83 -5.11 -4.73
C ASN A 116 14.85 -4.21 -5.43
N ASN A 117 15.61 -3.42 -4.66
CA ASN A 117 16.67 -2.57 -5.20
C ASN A 117 17.79 -3.40 -5.85
N LEU A 118 18.19 -4.50 -5.22
CA LEU A 118 19.20 -5.42 -5.75
C LEU A 118 18.72 -6.03 -7.07
N ILE A 119 17.46 -6.49 -7.13
CA ILE A 119 16.87 -7.06 -8.35
C ILE A 119 16.84 -6.03 -9.47
N HIS A 120 16.41 -4.79 -9.21
CA HIS A 120 16.44 -3.71 -10.19
C HIS A 120 17.85 -3.40 -10.69
N HIS A 121 18.84 -3.37 -9.80
CA HIS A 121 20.22 -3.07 -10.15
C HIS A 121 20.85 -4.12 -11.07
N TYR A 122 20.60 -5.41 -10.78
CA TYR A 122 21.19 -6.51 -11.55
C TYR A 122 20.37 -6.95 -12.76
N PHE A 123 19.06 -6.88 -12.70
CA PHE A 123 18.16 -7.41 -13.72
C PHE A 123 17.28 -6.33 -14.40
N GLY A 124 17.17 -5.12 -13.83
CA GLY A 124 16.30 -4.07 -14.34
C GLY A 124 14.83 -4.35 -14.10
N GLN A 125 13.96 -3.55 -14.72
CA GLN A 125 12.50 -3.75 -14.63
C GLN A 125 12.05 -5.07 -15.29
N VAL A 126 12.75 -5.56 -16.31
CA VAL A 126 12.46 -6.87 -16.91
C VAL A 126 12.67 -8.00 -15.90
N GLY A 127 13.64 -7.87 -15.00
CA GLY A 127 13.84 -8.81 -13.89
C GLY A 127 12.61 -8.92 -13.00
N ILE A 128 12.03 -7.80 -12.62
CA ILE A 128 10.77 -7.75 -11.84
C ILE A 128 9.62 -8.37 -12.65
N ALA A 129 9.48 -8.00 -13.91
CA ALA A 129 8.42 -8.48 -14.80
C ALA A 129 8.44 -10.00 -15.03
N VAL A 130 9.60 -10.63 -14.83
CA VAL A 130 9.75 -12.11 -14.89
C VAL A 130 9.60 -12.72 -13.50
N LEU A 131 10.35 -12.22 -12.51
CA LEU A 131 10.43 -12.83 -11.18
C LEU A 131 9.11 -12.72 -10.41
N GLY A 132 8.36 -11.61 -10.54
CA GLY A 132 7.09 -11.42 -9.86
C GLY A 132 6.07 -12.51 -10.19
N PRO A 133 5.63 -12.62 -11.45
CA PRO A 133 4.69 -13.66 -11.85
C PRO A 133 5.26 -15.07 -11.67
N LEU A 134 6.57 -15.28 -11.90
CA LEU A 134 7.22 -16.57 -11.70
C LEU A 134 7.15 -17.02 -10.24
N CYS A 135 7.42 -16.13 -9.29
CA CYS A 135 7.31 -16.44 -7.87
C CYS A 135 5.86 -16.73 -7.47
N ARG A 136 4.86 -16.00 -8.02
CA ARG A 136 3.45 -16.35 -7.81
C ARG A 136 3.12 -17.73 -8.38
N LEU A 137 3.56 -18.04 -9.58
CA LEU A 137 3.37 -19.38 -10.18
C LEU A 137 4.00 -20.48 -9.32
N VAL A 138 5.23 -20.27 -8.81
CA VAL A 138 5.91 -21.21 -7.90
C VAL A 138 5.11 -21.40 -6.61
N GLY A 139 4.49 -20.34 -6.08
CA GLY A 139 3.63 -20.42 -4.89
C GLY A 139 2.28 -21.09 -5.17
N ILE A 140 1.65 -20.79 -6.32
CA ILE A 140 0.31 -21.27 -6.66
C ILE A 140 0.32 -22.72 -7.17
N LEU A 141 1.34 -23.11 -7.96
CA LEU A 141 1.42 -24.44 -8.55
C LEU A 141 1.28 -25.60 -7.53
N PRO A 142 1.94 -25.57 -6.37
CA PRO A 142 1.71 -26.63 -5.37
C PRO A 142 0.30 -26.67 -4.82
N LEU A 143 -0.39 -25.50 -4.74
CA LEU A 143 -1.74 -25.42 -4.15
C LEU A 143 -2.79 -26.19 -4.95
N VAL A 144 -2.60 -26.29 -6.29
CA VAL A 144 -3.52 -27.06 -7.15
C VAL A 144 -3.47 -28.58 -6.86
N PHE A 145 -2.40 -29.05 -6.21
CA PHE A 145 -2.26 -30.45 -5.80
C PHE A 145 -2.66 -30.68 -4.33
N HIS A 146 -3.30 -29.69 -3.69
CA HIS A 146 -3.76 -29.73 -2.29
C HIS A 146 -2.77 -30.38 -1.31
N PRO A 147 -1.52 -29.87 -1.21
CA PRO A 147 -0.45 -30.46 -0.42
C PRO A 147 -0.82 -30.49 1.09
N PRO A 148 -0.14 -31.25 1.95
CA PRO A 148 -0.35 -31.21 3.39
C PRO A 148 -0.26 -29.76 3.92
N TYR A 149 -1.09 -29.42 4.92
CA TYR A 149 -1.24 -28.02 5.38
C TYR A 149 0.09 -27.28 5.68
N PRO A 150 1.12 -27.89 6.29
CA PRO A 150 2.38 -27.17 6.57
C PRO A 150 3.08 -26.59 5.33
N ALA A 151 2.76 -27.13 4.13
CA ALA A 151 3.29 -26.61 2.87
C ALA A 151 2.59 -25.29 2.45
N LEU A 152 1.31 -25.09 2.82
CA LEU A 152 0.54 -23.89 2.40
C LEU A 152 1.22 -22.58 2.84
N PRO A 153 1.56 -22.35 4.12
CA PRO A 153 2.27 -21.14 4.50
C PRO A 153 3.61 -20.98 3.77
N VAL A 154 4.33 -22.06 3.53
CA VAL A 154 5.63 -22.01 2.84
C VAL A 154 5.47 -21.56 1.40
N VAL A 155 4.51 -22.12 0.66
CA VAL A 155 4.30 -21.75 -0.77
C VAL A 155 3.70 -20.36 -0.90
N LEU A 156 2.84 -19.93 0.03
CA LEU A 156 2.28 -18.58 0.06
C LEU A 156 3.34 -17.48 0.33
N LEU A 157 4.48 -17.83 0.93
CA LEU A 157 5.61 -16.92 1.04
C LEU A 157 6.11 -16.48 -0.35
N PHE A 158 6.16 -17.40 -1.31
CA PHE A 158 6.57 -17.07 -2.68
C PHE A 158 5.55 -16.17 -3.39
N THR A 159 4.24 -16.37 -3.16
CA THR A 159 3.23 -15.46 -3.69
C THR A 159 3.38 -14.06 -3.09
N GLY A 160 3.61 -13.97 -1.80
CA GLY A 160 3.88 -12.71 -1.10
C GLY A 160 5.14 -12.01 -1.61
N PHE A 161 6.22 -12.76 -1.87
CA PHE A 161 7.44 -12.20 -2.46
C PHE A 161 7.19 -11.66 -3.87
N GLY A 162 6.51 -12.42 -4.73
CA GLY A 162 6.13 -12.00 -6.09
C GLY A 162 5.28 -10.73 -6.07
N ASN A 163 4.24 -10.68 -5.22
CA ASN A 163 3.41 -9.50 -5.03
C ASN A 163 4.23 -8.31 -4.56
N GLY A 164 5.11 -8.48 -3.56
CA GLY A 164 5.90 -7.40 -2.97
C GLY A 164 6.89 -6.75 -3.94
N ILE A 165 7.58 -7.53 -4.80
CA ILE A 165 8.48 -6.95 -5.80
C ILE A 165 7.73 -6.21 -6.89
N GLU A 166 6.59 -6.72 -7.34
CA GLU A 166 5.76 -6.06 -8.34
C GLU A 166 5.08 -4.81 -7.80
N ASP A 167 4.50 -4.89 -6.60
CA ASP A 167 3.82 -3.76 -5.96
C ASP A 167 4.76 -2.56 -5.85
N SER A 168 5.92 -2.74 -5.27
CA SER A 168 6.89 -1.65 -5.14
C SER A 168 7.42 -1.13 -6.48
N ALA A 169 7.68 -2.03 -7.44
CA ALA A 169 8.22 -1.64 -8.74
C ALA A 169 7.21 -0.88 -9.60
N TRP A 170 5.98 -1.37 -9.68
CA TRP A 170 4.97 -0.75 -10.52
C TRP A 170 4.41 0.54 -9.92
N ASN A 171 4.29 0.63 -8.59
CA ASN A 171 3.99 1.89 -7.92
C ASN A 171 5.06 2.95 -8.18
N ALA A 172 6.35 2.59 -8.12
CA ALA A 172 7.44 3.50 -8.42
C ALA A 172 7.43 3.92 -9.89
N TRP A 173 7.25 2.99 -10.83
CA TRP A 173 7.23 3.28 -12.25
C TRP A 173 6.05 4.18 -12.64
N VAL A 174 4.83 3.87 -12.18
CA VAL A 174 3.62 4.68 -12.43
C VAL A 174 3.72 6.02 -11.70
N GLY A 175 4.28 6.04 -10.48
CA GLY A 175 4.47 7.24 -9.68
C GLY A 175 5.44 8.27 -10.29
N ASN A 176 6.28 7.85 -11.24
CA ASN A 176 7.18 8.74 -11.99
C ASN A 176 6.57 9.24 -13.32
N MET A 177 5.31 8.91 -13.63
CA MET A 177 4.65 9.36 -14.85
C MET A 177 3.95 10.71 -14.68
N HIS A 178 3.68 11.37 -15.81
CA HIS A 178 2.78 12.51 -15.84
C HIS A 178 1.38 12.09 -15.38
N ASN A 179 0.73 12.88 -14.53
CA ASN A 179 -0.54 12.54 -13.86
C ASN A 179 -0.45 11.30 -12.95
N ALA A 180 0.66 11.13 -12.25
CA ALA A 180 0.92 9.98 -11.39
C ALA A 180 -0.22 9.68 -10.40
N ASN A 181 -0.84 10.71 -9.80
CA ASN A 181 -1.93 10.52 -8.83
C ASN A 181 -3.14 9.80 -9.42
N GLU A 182 -3.54 10.19 -10.64
CA GLU A 182 -4.67 9.55 -11.35
C GLU A 182 -4.32 8.13 -11.77
N LEU A 183 -3.11 7.94 -12.29
CA LEU A 183 -2.63 6.63 -12.74
C LEU A 183 -2.45 5.64 -11.58
N LEU A 184 -1.92 6.08 -10.44
CA LEU A 184 -1.89 5.29 -9.21
C LEU A 184 -3.30 4.99 -8.70
N GLY A 185 -4.23 5.94 -8.84
CA GLY A 185 -5.65 5.71 -8.57
C GLY A 185 -6.24 4.57 -9.40
N PHE A 186 -5.94 4.52 -10.70
CA PHE A 186 -6.34 3.39 -11.57
C PHE A 186 -5.65 2.09 -11.17
N LEU A 187 -4.36 2.12 -10.85
CA LEU A 187 -3.59 0.95 -10.43
C LEU A 187 -4.19 0.31 -9.17
N HIS A 188 -4.42 1.11 -8.12
CA HIS A 188 -5.04 0.64 -6.88
C HIS A 188 -6.54 0.33 -7.03
N GLY A 189 -7.23 0.99 -7.97
CA GLY A 189 -8.59 0.65 -8.37
C GLY A 189 -8.67 -0.73 -9.01
N ALA A 190 -7.68 -1.09 -9.84
CA ALA A 190 -7.54 -2.41 -10.44
C ALA A 190 -7.33 -3.49 -9.38
N TYR A 191 -6.49 -3.25 -8.37
CA TYR A 191 -6.37 -4.14 -7.21
C TYR A 191 -7.72 -4.34 -6.49
N GLY A 192 -8.44 -3.26 -6.22
CA GLY A 192 -9.77 -3.33 -5.60
C GLY A 192 -10.79 -4.11 -6.42
N LEU A 193 -10.77 -3.94 -7.76
CA LEU A 193 -11.58 -4.73 -8.68
C LEU A 193 -11.24 -6.22 -8.57
N GLY A 194 -9.95 -6.57 -8.54
CA GLY A 194 -9.48 -7.93 -8.30
C GLY A 194 -9.95 -8.49 -6.98
N ALA A 195 -9.79 -7.71 -5.89
CA ALA A 195 -10.24 -8.09 -4.55
C ALA A 195 -11.76 -8.30 -4.45
N THR A 196 -12.53 -7.69 -5.36
CA THR A 196 -13.98 -7.94 -5.48
C THR A 196 -14.28 -9.21 -6.29
N ILE A 197 -13.61 -9.40 -7.43
CA ILE A 197 -13.85 -10.52 -8.35
C ILE A 197 -13.34 -11.85 -7.78
N GLY A 198 -12.18 -11.84 -7.11
CA GLY A 198 -11.55 -13.06 -6.57
C GLY A 198 -12.45 -13.84 -5.64
N PRO A 199 -12.97 -13.26 -4.55
CA PRO A 199 -13.89 -13.95 -3.64
C PRO A 199 -15.21 -14.35 -4.31
N LEU A 200 -15.71 -13.58 -5.28
CA LEU A 200 -16.90 -13.93 -6.04
C LEU A 200 -16.71 -15.24 -6.81
N ILE A 201 -15.59 -15.35 -7.56
CA ILE A 201 -15.26 -16.57 -8.31
C ILE A 201 -15.02 -17.74 -7.34
N ALA A 202 -14.20 -17.55 -6.29
CA ALA A 202 -13.89 -18.56 -5.31
C ALA A 202 -15.17 -19.10 -4.64
N THR A 203 -16.05 -18.23 -4.18
CA THR A 203 -17.34 -18.59 -3.59
C THR A 203 -18.23 -19.35 -4.56
N ALA A 204 -18.39 -18.85 -5.80
CA ALA A 204 -19.22 -19.52 -6.80
C ALA A 204 -18.71 -20.94 -7.13
N MET A 205 -17.39 -21.10 -7.26
CA MET A 205 -16.76 -22.40 -7.54
C MET A 205 -17.04 -23.40 -6.41
N VAL A 206 -16.84 -23.00 -5.16
CA VAL A 206 -17.01 -23.91 -4.01
C VAL A 206 -18.49 -24.18 -3.73
N THR A 207 -19.36 -23.16 -3.77
CA THR A 207 -20.75 -23.32 -3.30
C THR A 207 -21.74 -23.74 -4.40
N LYS A 208 -21.58 -23.24 -5.62
CA LYS A 208 -22.46 -23.56 -6.75
C LYS A 208 -21.87 -24.62 -7.66
N GLY A 209 -20.53 -24.59 -7.87
CA GLY A 209 -19.81 -25.58 -8.64
C GLY A 209 -19.54 -26.89 -7.88
N ASN A 210 -19.75 -26.93 -6.56
CA ASN A 210 -19.37 -28.04 -5.67
C ASN A 210 -17.89 -28.48 -5.89
N LEU A 211 -17.03 -27.49 -6.15
CA LEU A 211 -15.59 -27.71 -6.34
C LEU A 211 -14.86 -27.49 -5.01
N ASP A 212 -13.78 -28.19 -4.82
CA ASP A 212 -12.94 -27.97 -3.64
C ASP A 212 -12.16 -26.67 -3.75
N TRP A 213 -11.68 -26.12 -2.61
CA TRP A 213 -11.04 -24.82 -2.49
C TRP A 213 -9.84 -24.63 -3.44
N TRP A 214 -9.09 -25.69 -3.78
CA TRP A 214 -7.91 -25.62 -4.64
C TRP A 214 -8.23 -25.39 -6.12
N TYR A 215 -9.46 -25.65 -6.57
CA TYR A 215 -9.84 -25.38 -7.97
C TYR A 215 -9.73 -23.90 -8.33
N PHE A 216 -9.92 -22.99 -7.36
CA PHE A 216 -9.68 -21.57 -7.58
C PHE A 216 -8.24 -21.30 -8.03
N TYR A 217 -7.27 -22.03 -7.49
CA TYR A 217 -5.87 -21.84 -7.85
C TYR A 217 -5.51 -22.34 -9.26
N TYR A 218 -6.30 -23.22 -9.87
CA TYR A 218 -6.15 -23.52 -11.32
C TYR A 218 -6.47 -22.29 -12.18
N VAL A 219 -7.51 -21.53 -11.80
CA VAL A 219 -7.84 -20.27 -12.48
C VAL A 219 -6.68 -19.27 -12.31
N MET A 220 -6.20 -19.10 -11.08
CA MET A 220 -5.08 -18.19 -10.81
C MET A 220 -3.80 -18.60 -11.53
N LEU A 221 -3.49 -19.90 -11.60
CA LEU A 221 -2.34 -20.43 -12.34
C LEU A 221 -2.37 -20.03 -13.82
N GLY A 222 -3.53 -20.18 -14.48
CA GLY A 222 -3.71 -19.75 -15.87
C GLY A 222 -3.55 -18.24 -16.05
N LEU A 223 -4.15 -17.45 -15.16
CA LEU A 223 -4.08 -16.00 -15.22
C LEU A 223 -2.65 -15.47 -14.94
N ASP A 224 -1.94 -16.06 -13.98
CA ASP A 224 -0.55 -15.69 -13.68
C ASP A 224 0.43 -16.12 -14.79
N ALA A 225 0.16 -17.23 -15.48
CA ALA A 225 0.93 -17.60 -16.67
C ALA A 225 0.77 -16.55 -17.79
N VAL A 226 -0.44 -16.02 -17.99
CA VAL A 226 -0.68 -14.89 -18.90
C VAL A 226 0.05 -13.63 -18.40
N ALA A 227 0.04 -13.33 -17.11
CA ALA A 227 0.78 -12.20 -16.54
C ALA A 227 2.27 -12.28 -16.81
N LEU A 228 2.87 -13.47 -16.67
CA LEU A 228 4.29 -13.70 -16.97
C LEU A 228 4.62 -13.33 -18.42
N VAL A 229 3.77 -13.74 -19.37
CA VAL A 229 3.98 -13.43 -20.79
C VAL A 229 3.80 -11.93 -21.06
N LEU A 230 2.71 -11.34 -20.57
CA LEU A 230 2.39 -9.93 -20.81
C LEU A 230 3.43 -8.99 -20.20
N LEU A 231 3.79 -9.17 -18.92
CA LEU A 231 4.77 -8.33 -18.23
C LEU A 231 6.16 -8.50 -18.82
N THR A 232 6.59 -9.75 -19.07
CA THR A 232 7.89 -10.01 -19.71
C THR A 232 7.96 -9.33 -21.07
N GLY A 233 6.93 -9.47 -21.91
CA GLY A 233 6.86 -8.82 -23.22
C GLY A 233 6.86 -7.30 -23.14
N ALA A 234 6.09 -6.73 -22.20
CA ALA A 234 5.98 -5.29 -21.99
C ALA A 234 7.31 -4.65 -21.56
N PHE A 235 8.04 -5.31 -20.65
CA PHE A 235 9.27 -4.78 -20.08
C PHE A 235 10.56 -5.40 -20.65
N TRP A 236 10.48 -6.18 -21.74
CA TRP A 236 11.62 -6.90 -22.34
C TRP A 236 12.87 -6.03 -22.55
N ARG A 237 12.67 -4.79 -22.99
CA ARG A 237 13.77 -3.84 -23.25
C ARG A 237 14.20 -3.01 -22.03
N ALA A 238 13.50 -3.12 -20.90
CA ALA A 238 13.81 -2.37 -19.69
C ALA A 238 14.86 -3.11 -18.83
N THR A 239 16.05 -3.26 -19.40
CA THR A 239 17.17 -4.03 -18.85
C THR A 239 17.88 -3.31 -17.70
N ALA A 240 18.73 -4.03 -16.96
CA ALA A 240 19.57 -3.47 -15.90
C ALA A 240 20.48 -2.32 -16.40
N LYS A 241 20.94 -2.35 -17.65
CA LYS A 241 21.74 -1.27 -18.24
C LYS A 241 20.93 0.01 -18.31
N VAL A 242 19.72 -0.05 -18.87
CA VAL A 242 18.82 1.10 -18.99
C VAL A 242 18.46 1.64 -17.60
N TYR A 243 18.16 0.77 -16.64
CA TYR A 243 17.86 1.18 -15.27
C TYR A 243 19.03 1.93 -14.60
N ARG A 244 20.27 1.41 -14.74
CA ARG A 244 21.45 2.06 -14.15
C ARG A 244 21.78 3.41 -14.80
N GLU A 245 21.60 3.53 -16.13
CA GLU A 245 21.79 4.80 -16.85
C GLU A 245 20.81 5.85 -16.32
N GLN A 246 19.51 5.54 -16.26
CA GLN A 246 18.49 6.43 -15.70
C GLN A 246 18.73 6.79 -14.23
N PHE A 247 19.27 5.85 -13.44
CA PHE A 247 19.58 6.06 -12.03
C PHE A 247 20.77 7.01 -11.82
N LEU A 248 21.81 6.92 -12.64
CA LEU A 248 22.99 7.79 -12.57
C LEU A 248 22.64 9.25 -12.90
N ASP A 249 21.79 9.46 -13.89
CA ASP A 249 21.33 10.81 -14.29
C ASP A 249 20.48 11.47 -13.18
N ALA A 250 19.75 10.66 -12.41
CA ALA A 250 18.83 11.11 -11.37
C ALA A 250 19.50 11.41 -10.01
N THR A 251 20.73 10.96 -9.74
CA THR A 251 21.38 11.03 -8.41
C THR A 251 22.08 12.33 -8.05
N GLY A 252 21.93 13.42 -8.81
CA GLY A 252 22.55 14.73 -8.52
C GLY A 252 22.04 15.47 -7.27
N GLY A 253 21.12 14.91 -6.47
CA GLY A 253 20.47 15.56 -5.33
C GLY A 253 20.87 15.00 -3.95
N LYS A 254 20.93 15.90 -2.95
CA LYS A 254 21.16 15.56 -1.53
C LYS A 254 20.08 14.60 -1.04
N ARG A 255 20.47 13.46 -0.52
CA ARG A 255 19.55 12.46 0.09
C ARG A 255 19.39 12.73 1.58
N THR A 256 18.15 12.73 2.05
CA THR A 256 17.87 12.74 3.48
C THR A 256 18.00 11.32 4.03
N THR A 257 18.79 11.17 5.09
CA THR A 257 19.03 9.87 5.71
C THR A 257 17.74 9.33 6.33
N THR A 258 17.41 8.06 6.15
CA THR A 258 16.27 7.35 6.75
C THR A 258 16.19 7.60 8.26
N ARG A 259 17.34 7.61 8.96
CA ARG A 259 17.42 7.94 10.39
C ARG A 259 16.81 9.31 10.74
N THR A 260 16.96 10.31 9.88
CA THR A 260 16.38 11.64 10.08
C THR A 260 14.86 11.62 9.92
N VAL A 261 14.36 10.88 8.95
CA VAL A 261 12.92 10.69 8.71
C VAL A 261 12.25 9.97 9.88
N LEU A 262 12.90 8.94 10.44
CA LEU A 262 12.42 8.19 11.60
C LEU A 262 12.44 8.98 12.92
N LYS A 263 13.15 10.10 13.00
CA LYS A 263 13.06 11.03 14.15
C LYS A 263 11.80 11.89 14.12
N ASN A 264 11.12 11.98 12.99
CA ASN A 264 9.91 12.80 12.87
C ASN A 264 8.69 12.04 13.44
N PRO A 265 7.99 12.57 14.45
CA PRO A 265 6.85 11.91 15.06
C PRO A 265 5.64 11.77 14.12
N ILE A 266 5.52 12.60 13.08
CA ILE A 266 4.45 12.49 12.08
C ILE A 266 4.63 11.21 11.25
N THR A 267 5.89 10.82 10.94
CA THR A 267 6.19 9.56 10.25
C THR A 267 5.65 8.36 11.03
N TRP A 268 5.91 8.29 12.32
CA TRP A 268 5.42 7.21 13.18
C TRP A 268 3.90 7.21 13.33
N LEU A 269 3.31 8.39 13.43
CA LEU A 269 1.86 8.51 13.56
C LEU A 269 1.14 7.98 12.32
N LEU A 270 1.65 8.30 11.12
CA LEU A 270 1.14 7.79 9.86
C LEU A 270 1.40 6.28 9.70
N ALA A 271 2.57 5.80 10.14
CA ALA A 271 2.89 4.38 10.15
C ALA A 271 1.92 3.58 11.04
N LEU A 272 1.67 4.05 12.27
CA LEU A 272 0.71 3.43 13.19
C LEU A 272 -0.74 3.53 12.68
N PHE A 273 -1.09 4.63 12.03
CA PHE A 273 -2.39 4.78 11.38
C PHE A 273 -2.56 3.73 10.28
N LEU A 274 -1.58 3.56 9.38
CA LEU A 274 -1.65 2.56 8.31
C LEU A 274 -1.58 1.13 8.85
N LEU A 275 -0.78 0.86 9.88
CA LEU A 275 -0.79 -0.43 10.58
C LEU A 275 -2.20 -0.81 11.04
N GLY A 276 -2.87 0.09 11.75
CA GLY A 276 -4.23 -0.13 12.27
C GLY A 276 -5.27 -0.22 11.17
N TYR A 277 -5.19 0.67 10.16
CA TYR A 277 -6.14 0.73 9.06
C TYR A 277 -6.11 -0.54 8.20
N VAL A 278 -4.93 -0.87 7.64
CA VAL A 278 -4.80 -2.03 6.76
C VAL A 278 -5.05 -3.32 7.53
N GLY A 279 -4.65 -3.35 8.80
CA GLY A 279 -4.94 -4.48 9.68
C GLY A 279 -6.44 -4.69 9.93
N ALA A 280 -7.22 -3.64 10.14
CA ALA A 280 -8.67 -3.72 10.27
C ALA A 280 -9.32 -4.16 8.94
N GLU A 281 -8.90 -3.56 7.81
CA GLU A 281 -9.36 -3.89 6.46
C GLU A 281 -9.18 -5.38 6.15
N VAL A 282 -7.96 -5.90 6.32
CA VAL A 282 -7.65 -7.31 6.01
C VAL A 282 -8.24 -8.27 7.05
N SER A 283 -8.38 -7.86 8.32
CA SER A 283 -9.08 -8.68 9.32
C SER A 283 -10.55 -8.87 8.97
N LEU A 284 -11.23 -7.81 8.53
CA LEU A 284 -12.60 -7.92 8.03
C LEU A 284 -12.66 -8.79 6.77
N GLY A 285 -11.86 -8.45 5.74
CA GLY A 285 -11.81 -9.24 4.50
C GLY A 285 -11.52 -10.71 4.71
N GLY A 286 -10.66 -11.05 5.67
CA GLY A 286 -10.26 -12.43 5.97
C GLY A 286 -11.28 -13.23 6.80
N TRP A 287 -12.04 -12.59 7.69
CA TRP A 287 -12.87 -13.29 8.67
C TRP A 287 -14.38 -13.07 8.53
N ILE A 288 -14.85 -12.15 7.66
CA ILE A 288 -16.29 -11.91 7.43
C ILE A 288 -17.02 -13.22 7.09
N VAL A 289 -16.49 -14.04 6.17
CA VAL A 289 -17.17 -15.27 5.73
C VAL A 289 -17.31 -16.25 6.88
N THR A 290 -16.23 -16.49 7.62
CA THR A 290 -16.26 -17.37 8.80
C THR A 290 -17.23 -16.85 9.86
N PHE A 291 -17.26 -15.52 10.10
CA PHE A 291 -18.23 -14.90 11.02
C PHE A 291 -19.68 -15.10 10.55
N MET A 292 -19.97 -14.90 9.27
CA MET A 292 -21.32 -15.10 8.72
C MET A 292 -21.78 -16.57 8.84
N LEU A 293 -20.88 -17.53 8.59
CA LEU A 293 -21.15 -18.94 8.70
C LEU A 293 -21.38 -19.37 10.15
N LYS A 294 -20.49 -19.01 11.08
CA LYS A 294 -20.44 -19.54 12.45
C LYS A 294 -21.32 -18.77 13.44
N VAL A 295 -21.50 -17.47 13.24
CA VAL A 295 -22.19 -16.56 14.18
C VAL A 295 -23.57 -16.17 13.66
N ARG A 296 -23.69 -15.92 12.35
CA ARG A 296 -24.99 -15.57 11.73
C ARG A 296 -25.74 -16.76 11.13
N HIS A 297 -25.09 -17.93 11.06
CA HIS A 297 -25.64 -19.18 10.50
C HIS A 297 -26.19 -19.00 9.08
N VAL A 298 -25.50 -18.22 8.27
CA VAL A 298 -25.89 -17.91 6.89
C VAL A 298 -25.44 -19.04 5.97
N GLU A 299 -26.24 -19.33 4.94
CA GLU A 299 -25.89 -20.29 3.88
C GLU A 299 -24.52 -19.89 3.22
N GLU A 300 -23.72 -20.88 2.85
CA GLU A 300 -22.34 -20.72 2.39
C GLU A 300 -22.18 -19.72 1.24
N PHE A 301 -23.07 -19.76 0.24
CA PHE A 301 -23.02 -18.84 -0.90
C PHE A 301 -23.20 -17.38 -0.46
N TRP A 302 -24.21 -17.10 0.36
CA TRP A 302 -24.49 -15.76 0.84
C TRP A 302 -23.42 -15.23 1.82
N ALA A 303 -22.88 -16.17 2.62
CA ALA A 303 -21.74 -15.83 3.49
C ALA A 303 -20.51 -15.40 2.66
N GLY A 304 -20.20 -16.14 1.59
CA GLY A 304 -19.11 -15.79 0.67
C GLY A 304 -19.34 -14.47 -0.07
N LEU A 305 -20.60 -14.18 -0.48
CA LEU A 305 -20.94 -12.90 -1.10
C LEU A 305 -20.73 -11.70 -0.15
N SER A 306 -20.80 -11.89 1.17
CA SER A 306 -20.62 -10.79 2.12
C SER A 306 -19.23 -10.16 2.04
N VAL A 307 -18.19 -10.95 1.83
CA VAL A 307 -16.81 -10.40 1.63
C VAL A 307 -16.67 -9.74 0.27
N THR A 308 -17.33 -10.27 -0.76
CA THR A 308 -17.38 -9.61 -2.08
C THR A 308 -17.97 -8.21 -1.99
N PHE A 309 -19.09 -8.06 -1.28
CA PHE A 309 -19.73 -6.76 -1.08
C PHE A 309 -18.90 -5.82 -0.19
N PHE A 310 -18.18 -6.32 0.79
CA PHE A 310 -17.21 -5.52 1.56
C PHE A 310 -16.12 -4.93 0.67
N TRP A 311 -15.47 -5.76 -0.17
CA TRP A 311 -14.42 -5.29 -1.10
C TRP A 311 -14.97 -4.38 -2.20
N LEU A 312 -16.20 -4.65 -2.69
CA LEU A 312 -16.89 -3.78 -3.63
C LEU A 312 -17.12 -2.40 -3.00
N GLY A 313 -17.65 -2.37 -1.78
CA GLY A 313 -17.83 -1.13 -1.02
C GLY A 313 -16.53 -0.36 -0.90
N LEU A 314 -15.44 -1.02 -0.52
CA LEU A 314 -14.12 -0.42 -0.37
C LEU A 314 -13.60 0.15 -1.69
N THR A 315 -13.75 -0.58 -2.79
CA THR A 315 -13.32 -0.15 -4.12
C THR A 315 -14.10 1.09 -4.58
N VAL A 316 -15.43 1.05 -4.47
CA VAL A 316 -16.29 2.19 -4.85
C VAL A 316 -16.03 3.39 -3.94
N GLY A 317 -15.89 3.16 -2.63
CA GLY A 317 -15.56 4.20 -1.66
C GLY A 317 -14.21 4.87 -1.96
N ARG A 318 -13.19 4.09 -2.34
CA ARG A 318 -11.86 4.61 -2.71
C ARG A 318 -11.93 5.59 -3.87
N VAL A 319 -12.75 5.30 -4.86
CA VAL A 319 -12.95 6.18 -6.02
C VAL A 319 -13.86 7.36 -5.66
N VAL A 320 -15.06 7.11 -5.20
CA VAL A 320 -16.10 8.15 -4.99
C VAL A 320 -15.69 9.12 -3.88
N LEU A 321 -15.31 8.59 -2.73
CA LEU A 321 -14.94 9.43 -1.58
C LEU A 321 -13.58 10.10 -1.76
N GLY A 322 -12.70 9.61 -2.64
CA GLY A 322 -11.47 10.29 -3.03
C GLY A 322 -11.75 11.70 -3.58
N PHE A 323 -12.72 11.84 -4.49
CA PHE A 323 -13.16 13.14 -5.01
C PHE A 323 -13.80 14.03 -3.93
N VAL A 324 -14.58 13.45 -3.04
CA VAL A 324 -15.21 14.18 -1.92
C VAL A 324 -14.16 14.68 -0.94
N THR A 325 -13.17 13.86 -0.63
CA THR A 325 -12.04 14.18 0.26
C THR A 325 -11.28 15.41 -0.24
N GLY A 326 -10.97 15.46 -1.53
CA GLY A 326 -10.28 16.61 -2.14
C GLY A 326 -11.05 17.94 -2.03
N LYS A 327 -12.40 17.89 -2.01
CA LYS A 327 -13.24 19.08 -1.86
C LYS A 327 -13.40 19.50 -0.39
N MET A 328 -13.54 18.56 0.53
CA MET A 328 -13.77 18.81 1.96
C MET A 328 -12.48 19.12 2.73
N GLY A 329 -11.36 18.58 2.27
CA GLY A 329 -10.08 18.53 2.98
C GLY A 329 -9.93 17.24 3.78
N GLU A 330 -8.73 16.66 3.73
CA GLU A 330 -8.44 15.31 4.20
C GLU A 330 -8.79 15.11 5.68
N LYS A 331 -8.40 16.07 6.55
CA LYS A 331 -8.58 15.90 8.00
C LYS A 331 -10.05 15.82 8.40
N LEU A 332 -10.91 16.63 7.81
CA LEU A 332 -12.35 16.61 8.07
C LEU A 332 -12.99 15.36 7.48
N ALA A 333 -12.74 15.10 6.20
CA ALA A 333 -13.35 14.00 5.46
C ALA A 333 -13.05 12.65 6.13
N ILE A 334 -11.78 12.35 6.41
CA ILE A 334 -11.38 11.09 7.05
C ILE A 334 -11.93 10.98 8.48
N SER A 335 -12.00 12.08 9.24
CA SER A 335 -12.65 12.06 10.57
C SER A 335 -14.12 11.64 10.46
N ILE A 336 -14.86 12.16 9.48
CA ILE A 336 -16.27 11.78 9.25
C ILE A 336 -16.35 10.31 8.81
N TYR A 337 -15.51 9.88 7.87
CA TYR A 337 -15.55 8.49 7.38
C TYR A 337 -15.21 7.49 8.50
N LEU A 338 -14.25 7.79 9.36
CA LEU A 338 -13.93 6.94 10.51
C LEU A 338 -15.06 6.90 11.55
N LEU A 339 -15.73 8.02 11.83
CA LEU A 339 -16.91 8.04 12.70
C LEU A 339 -18.05 7.22 12.12
N LEU A 340 -18.30 7.33 10.80
CA LEU A 340 -19.29 6.50 10.10
C LEU A 340 -18.89 5.04 10.08
N SER A 341 -17.59 4.73 9.91
CA SER A 341 -17.08 3.35 10.00
C SER A 341 -17.31 2.74 11.38
N VAL A 342 -17.06 3.50 12.46
CA VAL A 342 -17.36 3.09 13.84
C VAL A 342 -18.86 2.82 14.01
N ALA A 343 -19.72 3.69 13.49
CA ALA A 343 -21.17 3.49 13.54
C ALA A 343 -21.61 2.23 12.77
N MET A 344 -21.09 2.03 11.54
CA MET A 344 -21.39 0.83 10.75
C MET A 344 -20.89 -0.44 11.43
N GLN A 345 -19.71 -0.40 12.06
CA GLN A 345 -19.17 -1.53 12.81
C GLN A 345 -20.05 -1.89 14.01
N ILE A 346 -20.54 -0.92 14.76
CA ILE A 346 -21.47 -1.14 15.88
C ILE A 346 -22.78 -1.73 15.38
N LEU A 347 -23.34 -1.20 14.30
CA LEU A 347 -24.57 -1.73 13.70
C LEU A 347 -24.38 -3.15 13.16
N TYR A 348 -23.24 -3.43 12.50
CA TYR A 348 -22.87 -4.78 12.04
C TYR A 348 -22.76 -5.76 13.20
N TRP A 349 -22.24 -5.32 14.34
CA TRP A 349 -22.13 -6.14 15.54
C TRP A 349 -23.51 -6.45 16.16
N LEU A 350 -24.30 -5.40 16.43
CA LEU A 350 -25.50 -5.48 17.24
C LEU A 350 -26.76 -5.97 16.50
N VAL A 351 -26.80 -5.80 15.17
CA VAL A 351 -27.99 -6.20 14.37
C VAL A 351 -27.78 -7.60 13.77
N PRO A 352 -28.45 -8.66 14.32
CA PRO A 352 -28.21 -10.05 13.94
C PRO A 352 -28.99 -10.47 12.66
N ASN A 353 -29.25 -9.54 11.74
CA ASN A 353 -29.92 -9.81 10.49
C ASN A 353 -28.90 -9.90 9.35
N PHE A 354 -29.03 -10.89 8.46
CA PHE A 354 -28.10 -11.10 7.36
C PHE A 354 -28.03 -9.91 6.41
N ALA A 355 -29.18 -9.45 5.90
CA ALA A 355 -29.21 -8.33 4.94
C ALA A 355 -28.63 -7.05 5.54
N ALA A 356 -28.96 -6.77 6.81
CA ALA A 356 -28.39 -5.65 7.56
C ALA A 356 -26.86 -5.82 7.74
N SER A 357 -26.40 -7.03 8.11
CA SER A 357 -24.97 -7.32 8.26
C SER A 357 -24.18 -7.08 6.97
N VAL A 358 -24.68 -7.57 5.83
CA VAL A 358 -24.04 -7.33 4.51
C VAL A 358 -24.05 -5.84 4.16
N THR A 359 -25.17 -5.17 4.37
CA THR A 359 -25.29 -3.72 4.10
C THR A 359 -24.29 -2.92 4.93
N PHE A 360 -24.22 -3.17 6.24
CA PHE A 360 -23.29 -2.45 7.12
C PHE A 360 -21.84 -2.79 6.81
N ALA A 361 -21.51 -4.04 6.49
CA ALA A 361 -20.16 -4.43 6.06
C ALA A 361 -19.77 -3.74 4.74
N THR A 362 -20.70 -3.60 3.79
CA THR A 362 -20.48 -2.88 2.52
C THR A 362 -20.20 -1.40 2.75
N PHE A 363 -21.01 -0.73 3.55
CA PHE A 363 -20.78 0.69 3.88
C PHE A 363 -19.55 0.89 4.75
N LEU A 364 -19.23 -0.07 5.62
CA LEU A 364 -17.96 -0.06 6.36
C LEU A 364 -16.77 -0.08 5.38
N GLY A 365 -16.76 -0.99 4.41
CA GLY A 365 -15.77 -1.00 3.33
C GLY A 365 -15.75 0.34 2.59
N PHE A 366 -16.92 0.87 2.19
CA PHE A 366 -17.04 2.12 1.47
C PHE A 366 -16.37 3.31 2.20
N PHE A 367 -16.60 3.45 3.51
CA PHE A 367 -15.96 4.52 4.28
C PHE A 367 -14.48 4.26 4.58
N LEU A 368 -14.04 3.00 4.59
CA LEU A 368 -12.62 2.64 4.74
C LEU A 368 -11.80 2.92 3.47
N GLY A 369 -12.41 2.86 2.27
CA GLY A 369 -11.73 2.94 0.99
C GLY A 369 -10.72 4.09 0.82
N PRO A 370 -11.05 5.35 1.15
CA PRO A 370 -10.16 6.49 0.94
C PRO A 370 -9.04 6.63 1.97
N LEU A 371 -8.98 5.83 3.03
CA LEU A 371 -8.08 6.05 4.18
C LEU A 371 -6.60 5.89 3.82
N PHE A 372 -6.25 4.88 3.02
CA PHE A 372 -4.86 4.68 2.58
C PHE A 372 -4.36 5.85 1.72
N PRO A 373 -5.03 6.21 0.61
CA PRO A 373 -4.61 7.37 -0.19
C PRO A 373 -4.56 8.66 0.62
N ALA A 374 -5.51 8.88 1.53
CA ALA A 374 -5.53 10.07 2.36
C ALA A 374 -4.35 10.14 3.34
N ALA A 375 -3.88 9.01 3.87
CA ALA A 375 -2.68 8.97 4.70
C ALA A 375 -1.43 9.35 3.90
N ILE A 376 -1.31 8.88 2.67
CA ILE A 376 -0.22 9.26 1.76
C ILE A 376 -0.26 10.76 1.45
N VAL A 377 -1.44 11.30 1.11
CA VAL A 377 -1.62 12.74 0.89
C VAL A 377 -1.30 13.54 2.16
N ALA A 378 -1.70 13.07 3.34
CA ALA A 378 -1.34 13.74 4.60
C ALA A 378 0.19 13.74 4.82
N ALA A 379 0.89 12.67 4.48
CA ALA A 379 2.35 12.61 4.52
C ALA A 379 2.98 13.70 3.63
N THR A 380 2.52 13.83 2.38
CA THR A 380 3.06 14.84 1.45
C THR A 380 2.77 16.27 1.88
N LYS A 381 1.66 16.51 2.57
CA LYS A 381 1.27 17.84 3.07
C LYS A 381 1.95 18.24 4.36
N LEU A 382 2.24 17.29 5.25
CA LEU A 382 2.80 17.54 6.58
C LEU A 382 4.32 17.43 6.64
N LEU A 383 4.94 16.63 5.77
CA LEU A 383 6.38 16.39 5.77
C LEU A 383 7.09 17.20 4.68
N PRO A 384 8.38 17.57 4.86
CA PRO A 384 9.21 18.11 3.79
C PRO A 384 9.31 17.14 2.61
N SER A 385 9.50 17.67 1.40
CA SER A 385 9.53 16.88 0.16
C SER A 385 10.62 15.80 0.11
N ASP A 386 11.77 16.08 0.72
CA ASP A 386 12.90 15.17 0.85
C ASP A 386 12.63 13.98 1.81
N TYR A 387 11.56 14.04 2.63
CA TYR A 387 11.14 12.95 3.50
C TYR A 387 10.09 12.03 2.86
N HIS A 388 9.38 12.49 1.81
CA HIS A 388 8.17 11.83 1.31
C HIS A 388 8.41 10.37 1.00
N VAL A 389 9.42 10.06 0.20
CA VAL A 389 9.69 8.69 -0.25
C VAL A 389 9.94 7.74 0.92
N SER A 390 10.85 8.11 1.82
CA SER A 390 11.21 7.27 2.97
C SER A 390 10.08 7.16 3.99
N ALA A 391 9.35 8.24 4.26
CA ALA A 391 8.25 8.25 5.23
C ALA A 391 7.04 7.45 4.73
N ILE A 392 6.68 7.62 3.44
CA ILE A 392 5.58 6.90 2.80
C ILE A 392 5.90 5.41 2.72
N GLY A 393 7.11 5.06 2.27
CA GLY A 393 7.56 3.66 2.20
C GLY A 393 7.55 2.98 3.58
N PHE A 394 8.05 3.66 4.61
CA PHE A 394 8.00 3.17 6.00
C PHE A 394 6.57 2.98 6.50
N ALA A 395 5.69 3.95 6.28
CA ALA A 395 4.29 3.86 6.70
C ALA A 395 3.53 2.75 5.94
N ALA A 396 3.79 2.56 4.64
CA ALA A 396 3.22 1.47 3.85
C ALA A 396 3.70 0.08 4.32
N ALA A 397 4.98 -0.05 4.68
CA ALA A 397 5.52 -1.29 5.25
C ALA A 397 4.83 -1.65 6.59
N PHE A 398 4.55 -0.66 7.44
CA PHE A 398 3.73 -0.85 8.65
C PHE A 398 2.31 -1.30 8.32
N GLY A 399 1.70 -0.73 7.26
CA GLY A 399 0.42 -1.19 6.74
C GLY A 399 0.44 -2.67 6.37
N GLY A 400 1.45 -3.13 5.64
CA GLY A 400 1.68 -4.55 5.33
C GLY A 400 1.83 -5.41 6.59
N GLY A 401 2.55 -4.91 7.60
CA GLY A 401 2.62 -5.55 8.92
C GLY A 401 1.25 -5.71 9.58
N GLY A 402 0.40 -4.69 9.51
CA GLY A 402 -0.98 -4.73 9.99
C GLY A 402 -1.81 -5.78 9.26
N ALA A 403 -1.70 -5.85 7.93
CA ALA A 403 -2.39 -6.82 7.08
C ALA A 403 -2.09 -8.28 7.46
N ALA A 404 -0.90 -8.54 8.00
CA ALA A 404 -0.51 -9.87 8.43
C ALA A 404 -0.86 -10.17 9.89
N LEU A 405 -0.45 -9.26 10.79
CA LEU A 405 -0.51 -9.49 12.23
C LEU A 405 -1.94 -9.50 12.78
N PHE A 406 -2.81 -8.61 12.28
CA PHE A 406 -4.13 -8.46 12.88
C PHE A 406 -5.12 -9.56 12.49
N PRO A 407 -5.25 -10.00 11.22
CA PRO A 407 -6.08 -11.16 10.92
C PRO A 407 -5.54 -12.45 11.55
N PHE A 408 -4.20 -12.59 11.71
CA PHE A 408 -3.62 -13.66 12.50
C PHE A 408 -4.04 -13.55 13.98
N ALA A 409 -3.97 -12.37 14.58
CA ALA A 409 -4.39 -12.15 15.97
C ALA A 409 -5.88 -12.45 16.18
N VAL A 410 -6.74 -12.05 15.23
CA VAL A 410 -8.17 -12.42 15.25
C VAL A 410 -8.32 -13.95 15.28
N GLY A 411 -7.60 -14.69 14.42
CA GLY A 411 -7.63 -16.15 14.39
C GLY A 411 -7.15 -16.79 15.70
N ALA A 412 -6.06 -16.29 16.26
CA ALA A 412 -5.50 -16.77 17.52
C ALA A 412 -6.47 -16.55 18.70
N ILE A 413 -7.13 -15.38 18.76
CA ILE A 413 -8.12 -15.09 19.81
C ILE A 413 -9.41 -15.87 19.55
N ALA A 414 -9.85 -15.97 18.30
CA ALA A 414 -11.06 -16.72 17.91
C ALA A 414 -10.97 -18.20 18.29
N GLN A 415 -9.77 -18.78 18.36
CA GLN A 415 -9.57 -20.15 18.80
C GLN A 415 -10.13 -20.42 20.21
N SER A 416 -10.03 -19.44 21.11
CA SER A 416 -10.47 -19.58 22.50
C SER A 416 -11.80 -18.88 22.80
N LYS A 417 -12.12 -17.81 22.06
CA LYS A 417 -13.29 -16.94 22.32
C LYS A 417 -14.38 -17.02 21.25
N GLY A 418 -14.15 -17.80 20.18
CA GLY A 418 -15.05 -17.82 19.02
C GLY A 418 -14.81 -16.66 18.07
N VAL A 419 -15.33 -16.79 16.84
CA VAL A 419 -15.16 -15.79 15.76
C VAL A 419 -15.90 -14.47 16.05
N GLU A 420 -16.76 -14.44 17.05
CA GLU A 420 -17.45 -13.23 17.54
C GLU A 420 -16.47 -12.13 17.93
N VAL A 421 -15.23 -12.49 18.32
CA VAL A 421 -14.13 -11.55 18.65
C VAL A 421 -13.80 -10.60 17.50
N LEU A 422 -14.10 -10.94 16.25
CA LEU A 422 -13.91 -10.08 15.09
C LEU A 422 -14.54 -8.70 15.31
N GLN A 423 -15.75 -8.65 15.89
CA GLN A 423 -16.51 -7.42 16.03
C GLN A 423 -15.87 -6.42 17.01
N PRO A 424 -15.63 -6.77 18.27
CA PRO A 424 -14.96 -5.86 19.21
C PRO A 424 -13.51 -5.56 18.82
N PHE A 425 -12.81 -6.51 18.19
CA PHE A 425 -11.46 -6.30 17.71
C PHE A 425 -11.39 -5.21 16.63
N CYS A 426 -12.23 -5.32 15.58
CA CYS A 426 -12.30 -4.32 14.52
C CYS A 426 -12.80 -2.97 15.05
N LEU A 427 -13.76 -2.95 15.97
CA LEU A 427 -14.21 -1.72 16.61
C LEU A 427 -13.06 -1.02 17.36
N ALA A 428 -12.27 -1.76 18.13
CA ALA A 428 -11.10 -1.21 18.83
C ALA A 428 -10.07 -0.63 17.86
N MET A 429 -9.82 -1.32 16.71
CA MET A 429 -8.93 -0.81 15.68
C MET A 429 -9.46 0.48 15.03
N LEU A 430 -10.74 0.56 14.73
CA LEU A 430 -11.37 1.77 14.16
C LEU A 430 -11.26 2.95 15.11
N ILE A 431 -11.46 2.75 16.41
CA ILE A 431 -11.27 3.79 17.43
C ILE A 431 -9.79 4.19 17.50
N PHE A 432 -8.88 3.22 17.50
CA PHE A 432 -7.44 3.48 17.52
C PHE A 432 -7.01 4.36 16.35
N ILE A 433 -7.38 4.01 15.11
CA ILE A 433 -7.01 4.80 13.93
C ILE A 433 -7.68 6.18 13.91
N LEU A 434 -8.90 6.31 14.44
CA LEU A 434 -9.56 7.60 14.61
C LEU A 434 -8.76 8.52 15.56
N LEU A 435 -8.28 7.98 16.69
CA LEU A 435 -7.45 8.72 17.64
C LEU A 435 -6.11 9.12 17.00
N MET A 436 -5.46 8.18 16.26
CA MET A 436 -4.21 8.48 15.55
C MET A 436 -4.42 9.61 14.51
N TRP A 437 -5.52 9.57 13.76
CA TRP A 437 -5.86 10.60 12.79
C TRP A 437 -6.08 11.97 13.44
N TRP A 438 -6.75 12.02 14.59
CA TRP A 438 -6.97 13.27 15.31
C TRP A 438 -5.71 13.85 15.94
N MET A 439 -4.71 13.02 16.26
CA MET A 439 -3.40 13.46 16.75
C MET A 439 -2.56 14.16 15.68
N LEU A 440 -2.84 13.95 14.38
CA LEU A 440 -2.16 14.69 13.32
C LEU A 440 -2.32 16.20 13.51
N PRO A 441 -1.28 17.00 13.25
CA PRO A 441 -1.40 18.47 13.30
C PRO A 441 -2.38 18.97 12.24
N GLY A 442 -2.87 20.19 12.43
CA GLY A 442 -3.78 20.86 11.48
C GLY A 442 -5.23 20.89 11.89
N GLY A 443 -5.96 21.83 11.26
CA GLY A 443 -7.39 22.05 11.46
C GLY A 443 -8.24 21.23 10.51
N HIS A 444 -9.55 21.15 10.81
CA HIS A 444 -10.55 20.45 9.98
C HIS A 444 -11.02 21.26 8.73
N SER A 445 -10.45 22.43 8.47
CA SER A 445 -10.75 23.20 7.27
C SER A 445 -9.89 22.75 6.11
N ARG A 446 -10.35 22.98 4.87
CA ARG A 446 -9.57 22.74 3.66
C ARG A 446 -8.22 23.47 3.73
N GLY A 447 -7.11 22.80 3.36
CA GLY A 447 -5.75 23.34 3.51
C GLY A 447 -5.26 23.38 4.96
N GLY A 448 -5.93 22.66 5.88
CA GLY A 448 -5.57 22.65 7.31
C GLY A 448 -4.26 21.94 7.62
N LEU A 449 -3.88 20.93 6.82
CA LEU A 449 -2.62 20.19 6.97
C LEU A 449 -1.44 21.04 6.47
N GLU A 450 -1.57 21.70 5.33
CA GLU A 450 -0.55 22.58 4.77
C GLU A 450 -0.25 23.74 5.71
N ARG A 451 -1.28 24.42 6.22
CA ARG A 451 -1.15 25.49 7.21
C ARG A 451 -0.51 25.01 8.50
N ALA A 452 -0.75 23.77 8.90
CA ALA A 452 -0.11 23.22 10.09
C ALA A 452 1.41 23.07 9.90
N ARG A 453 1.85 22.65 8.72
CA ARG A 453 3.28 22.60 8.38
C ARG A 453 3.90 23.99 8.36
N GLU A 454 3.26 24.97 7.72
CA GLU A 454 3.72 26.36 7.66
C GLU A 454 3.84 26.98 9.05
N ASN A 455 2.90 26.68 9.95
CA ASN A 455 2.87 27.18 11.33
C ASN A 455 3.75 26.37 12.30
N GLY A 456 4.44 25.32 11.85
CA GLY A 456 5.27 24.46 12.70
C GLY A 456 4.49 23.72 13.80
N GLU A 457 3.21 23.39 13.55
CA GLU A 457 2.36 22.68 14.52
C GLU A 457 2.91 21.28 14.83
N LYS A 458 2.84 20.85 16.09
CA LYS A 458 3.33 19.56 16.57
C LYS A 458 2.21 18.51 16.63
N VAL A 459 2.61 17.24 16.67
CA VAL A 459 1.72 16.12 16.94
C VAL A 459 0.95 16.36 18.26
N GLY A 460 -0.35 16.13 18.24
CA GLY A 460 -1.25 16.35 19.39
C GLY A 460 -1.86 17.75 19.48
N ASP A 461 -1.36 18.77 18.76
CA ASP A 461 -1.95 20.11 18.78
C ASP A 461 -3.37 20.12 18.19
N GLY A 462 -3.65 19.23 17.25
CA GLY A 462 -4.99 19.00 16.73
C GLY A 462 -5.99 18.59 17.82
N PHE A 463 -5.59 17.65 18.68
CA PHE A 463 -6.42 17.16 19.79
C PHE A 463 -6.65 18.25 20.87
N ARG A 464 -5.60 18.98 21.23
CA ARG A 464 -5.69 20.13 22.15
C ARG A 464 -6.62 21.23 21.64
N ARG A 465 -6.68 21.43 20.32
CA ARG A 465 -7.55 22.44 19.69
C ARG A 465 -9.02 22.04 19.76
N VAL A 466 -9.34 20.74 19.54
CA VAL A 466 -10.71 20.21 19.70
C VAL A 466 -11.16 20.32 21.16
N GLY A 467 -10.35 19.88 22.11
CA GLY A 467 -10.64 19.97 23.53
C GLY A 467 -10.91 21.41 24.01
N ARG A 468 -10.10 22.38 23.54
CA ARG A 468 -10.33 23.82 23.87
C ARG A 468 -11.65 24.36 23.30
N ARG A 469 -12.07 23.94 22.08
CA ARG A 469 -13.36 24.34 21.48
C ARG A 469 -14.56 23.75 22.23
N VAL A 470 -14.46 22.51 22.67
CA VAL A 470 -15.53 21.86 23.47
C VAL A 470 -15.68 22.54 24.80
N LEU A 471 -14.57 22.83 25.53
CA LEU A 471 -14.57 23.53 26.78
C LEU A 471 -15.05 25.01 26.67
N ALA A 472 -14.74 25.68 25.56
CA ALA A 472 -15.22 27.06 25.36
C ALA A 472 -16.73 27.08 25.06
N ARG A 473 -17.28 26.06 24.36
CA ARG A 473 -18.72 25.95 24.12
C ARG A 473 -19.50 25.57 25.36
N SER A 474 -18.97 24.71 26.25
CA SER A 474 -19.62 24.40 27.53
C SER A 474 -19.70 25.61 28.44
N LYS A 475 -18.64 26.44 28.52
CA LYS A 475 -18.63 27.68 29.29
C LYS A 475 -19.51 28.79 28.72
N GLY A 476 -19.75 28.80 27.39
CA GLY A 476 -20.67 29.75 26.77
C GLY A 476 -22.15 29.29 26.76
N ALA A 477 -22.43 28.07 27.21
CA ALA A 477 -23.78 27.56 27.39
C ALA A 477 -24.26 27.68 28.87
N GLU A 478 -23.34 28.00 29.79
CA GLU A 478 -23.63 28.27 31.21
C GLU A 478 -23.71 29.78 31.56
N ALA A 479 -23.39 30.65 30.58
CA ALA A 479 -23.55 32.09 30.66
C ALA A 479 -24.74 32.57 29.82
#